data_2476ee549fa4d56e38cdf73ada41179c
#
_entry.id   2476ee549fa4d56e38cdf73ada41179c
#
_cell.length_a   1.000
_cell.length_b   1.000
_cell.length_c   1.000
_cell.angle_alpha   90.00
_cell.angle_beta   90.00
_cell.angle_gamma   90.00
#
_symmetry.space_group_name_H-M   'P 1'
#
loop_
_entity.id
_entity.type
_entity.pdbx_description
1 polymer ?
#
loop_
_entity_poly.entity_id
_entity_poly.type
_entity_poly.pdbx_seq_one_letter_code
_entity_poly.pdbx_strand_id
1 'polypeptide(L)'
;YPACPDHTEKRALFDLLADDAYYEQPIALRHPIVFYEGHLPGFSFNTLVKRGLGRPSIDARLEALFARGIDPEDATEDKKAVWPARAVVEQFAAEADSQVVDAIAHADVEQPGHPLLDRAEAVFAILEHEAMHQETLLYMWHRLPLDQKHSPPGYRPRVSGSPPPHEWVEVPGGCATL
;
A
#
# COMPACT_ATOMS: atom_id res chain seq x y z
N TYR A 1 -17.90 12.91 -3.98
CA TYR A 1 -16.97 11.76 -3.85
C TYR A 1 -16.55 11.71 -2.40
N PRO A 2 -16.54 10.53 -1.74
CA PRO A 2 -15.88 10.41 -0.45
C PRO A 2 -14.43 10.84 -0.61
N ALA A 3 -13.91 11.56 0.37
CA ALA A 3 -12.51 11.99 0.38
C ALA A 3 -11.62 10.78 0.14
N CYS A 4 -10.60 10.97 -0.71
CA CYS A 4 -9.53 10.00 -0.89
C CYS A 4 -9.08 9.50 0.50
N PRO A 5 -8.85 8.19 0.71
CA PRO A 5 -8.40 7.71 2.01
C PRO A 5 -7.23 8.57 2.46
N ASP A 6 -7.41 9.16 3.63
CA ASP A 6 -6.47 10.12 4.18
C ASP A 6 -5.12 9.42 4.33
N HIS A 7 -4.04 10.02 3.80
CA HIS A 7 -2.66 9.52 3.93
C HIS A 7 -2.26 9.22 5.38
N THR A 8 -3.03 9.70 6.35
CA THR A 8 -2.97 9.37 7.77
C THR A 8 -3.23 7.90 8.05
N GLU A 9 -4.10 7.19 7.31
CA GLU A 9 -4.44 5.80 7.64
C GLU A 9 -3.27 4.84 7.38
N LYS A 10 -2.62 4.92 6.21
CA LYS A 10 -1.46 4.06 5.93
C LYS A 10 -0.29 4.36 6.85
N ARG A 11 -0.04 5.65 7.15
CA ARG A 11 1.02 6.04 8.07
C ARG A 11 0.77 5.49 9.47
N ALA A 12 -0.48 5.51 9.93
CA ALA A 12 -0.89 4.94 11.20
C ALA A 12 -0.58 3.43 11.32
N LEU A 13 -0.55 2.68 10.21
CA LEU A 13 -0.13 1.28 10.24
C LEU A 13 1.37 1.13 10.54
N PHE A 14 2.22 1.96 9.95
CA PHE A 14 3.66 1.93 10.23
C PHE A 14 4.01 2.46 11.62
N ASP A 15 3.19 3.36 12.18
CA ASP A 15 3.32 3.86 13.55
C ASP A 15 3.01 2.79 14.63
N LEU A 16 2.42 1.65 14.22
CA LEU A 16 2.24 0.49 15.11
C LEU A 16 3.53 -0.33 15.31
N LEU A 17 4.59 -0.04 14.58
CA LEU A 17 5.83 -0.79 14.61
C LEU A 17 6.85 -0.15 15.56
N ALA A 18 7.58 -0.98 16.28
CA ALA A 18 8.79 -0.55 16.93
C ALA A 18 9.90 -0.29 15.89
N ASP A 19 10.83 0.61 16.20
CA ASP A 19 11.87 1.04 15.25
C ASP A 19 12.74 -0.11 14.73
N ASP A 20 12.99 -1.12 15.56
CA ASP A 20 13.77 -2.31 15.22
C ASP A 20 13.05 -3.28 14.27
N ALA A 21 11.71 -3.20 14.20
CA ALA A 21 10.90 -4.01 13.29
C ALA A 21 10.92 -3.51 11.84
N TYR A 22 11.34 -2.28 11.58
CA TYR A 22 11.19 -1.62 10.28
C TYR A 22 11.87 -2.35 9.12
N TYR A 23 12.98 -3.03 9.37
CA TYR A 23 13.72 -3.80 8.36
C TYR A 23 13.46 -5.31 8.45
N GLU A 24 12.57 -5.74 9.33
CA GLU A 24 12.21 -7.15 9.45
C GLU A 24 11.42 -7.65 8.24
N GLN A 25 11.57 -8.94 7.96
CA GLN A 25 10.83 -9.67 6.94
C GLN A 25 9.94 -10.73 7.61
N PRO A 26 8.73 -10.36 8.07
CA PRO A 26 7.89 -11.26 8.89
C PRO A 26 7.44 -12.53 8.16
N ILE A 27 7.43 -12.48 6.82
CA ILE A 27 7.00 -13.58 5.94
C ILE A 27 8.04 -13.76 4.84
N ALA A 28 8.61 -14.95 4.73
CA ALA A 28 9.70 -15.25 3.80
C ALA A 28 9.35 -15.02 2.31
N LEU A 29 8.07 -15.12 1.96
CA LEU A 29 7.56 -14.86 0.60
C LEU A 29 7.11 -13.40 0.38
N ARG A 30 7.50 -12.49 1.26
CA ARG A 30 7.20 -11.05 1.15
C ARG A 30 8.49 -10.26 1.32
N HIS A 31 8.50 -9.03 0.83
CA HIS A 31 9.60 -8.11 1.09
C HIS A 31 9.66 -7.67 2.56
N PRO A 32 10.80 -7.14 3.03
CA PRO A 32 10.89 -6.48 4.32
C PRO A 32 9.93 -5.29 4.41
N ILE A 33 9.57 -4.91 5.65
CA ILE A 33 8.58 -3.86 5.92
C ILE A 33 8.94 -2.53 5.25
N VAL A 34 10.20 -2.14 5.27
CA VAL A 34 10.72 -0.93 4.60
C VAL A 34 10.30 -0.82 3.13
N PHE A 35 10.18 -1.95 2.42
CA PHE A 35 9.71 -1.97 1.05
C PHE A 35 8.31 -1.38 0.91
N TYR A 36 7.38 -1.75 1.77
CA TYR A 36 5.97 -1.37 1.65
C TYR A 36 5.74 0.11 1.91
N GLU A 37 6.52 0.75 2.83
CA GLU A 37 6.41 2.18 3.08
C GLU A 37 6.77 3.02 1.83
N GLY A 38 7.70 2.55 1.01
CA GLY A 38 8.03 3.19 -0.27
C GLY A 38 7.18 2.70 -1.45
N HIS A 39 6.76 1.42 -1.44
CA HIS A 39 6.02 0.80 -2.53
C HIS A 39 4.63 1.39 -2.74
N LEU A 40 3.87 1.60 -1.66
CA LEU A 40 2.51 2.15 -1.75
C LEU A 40 2.49 3.52 -2.45
N PRO A 41 3.20 4.54 -1.95
CA PRO A 41 3.24 5.84 -2.63
C PRO A 41 3.94 5.76 -3.99
N GLY A 42 4.99 4.93 -4.11
CA GLY A 42 5.71 4.72 -5.37
C GLY A 42 4.83 4.13 -6.47
N PHE A 43 3.99 3.15 -6.16
CA PHE A 43 3.01 2.59 -7.11
C PHE A 43 2.00 3.65 -7.56
N SER A 44 1.43 4.39 -6.63
CA SER A 44 0.44 5.43 -6.90
C SER A 44 1.03 6.53 -7.80
N PHE A 45 2.22 7.01 -7.46
CA PHE A 45 2.96 7.99 -8.26
C PHE A 45 3.30 7.45 -9.65
N ASN A 46 3.90 6.27 -9.75
CA ASN A 46 4.29 5.67 -11.03
C ASN A 46 3.09 5.41 -11.94
N THR A 47 1.94 5.04 -11.37
CA THR A 47 0.74 4.71 -12.15
C THR A 47 0.02 5.96 -12.63
N LEU A 48 -0.35 6.87 -11.73
CA LEU A 48 -1.14 8.05 -12.07
C LEU A 48 -0.27 9.19 -12.61
N VAL A 49 0.76 9.58 -11.85
CA VAL A 49 1.48 10.83 -12.12
C VAL A 49 2.48 10.64 -13.26
N LYS A 50 3.32 9.61 -13.18
CA LYS A 50 4.37 9.39 -14.16
C LYS A 50 3.84 8.80 -15.47
N ARG A 51 3.16 7.66 -15.42
CA ARG A 51 2.67 6.98 -16.64
C ARG A 51 1.36 7.55 -17.16
N GLY A 52 0.43 7.90 -16.28
CA GLY A 52 -0.85 8.48 -16.67
C GLY A 52 -0.71 9.90 -17.18
N LEU A 53 -0.08 10.79 -16.42
CA LEU A 53 0.02 12.21 -16.72
C LEU A 53 1.35 12.62 -17.38
N GLY A 54 2.30 11.72 -17.57
CA GLY A 54 3.60 12.01 -18.21
C GLY A 54 4.50 12.96 -17.41
N ARG A 55 4.29 13.11 -16.11
CA ARG A 55 5.11 14.00 -15.26
C ARG A 55 6.51 13.40 -15.00
N PRO A 56 7.52 14.23 -14.70
CA PRO A 56 8.89 13.76 -14.49
C PRO A 56 9.02 12.88 -13.24
N SER A 57 10.10 12.12 -13.19
CA SER A 57 10.51 11.28 -12.07
C SER A 57 10.89 12.12 -10.85
N ILE A 58 10.59 11.64 -9.64
CA ILE A 58 11.05 12.21 -8.37
C ILE A 58 12.46 11.70 -8.07
N ASP A 59 12.61 10.39 -8.02
CA ASP A 59 13.88 9.67 -7.83
C ASP A 59 13.80 8.32 -8.56
N ALA A 60 14.43 8.26 -9.73
CA ALA A 60 14.37 7.07 -10.58
C ALA A 60 14.89 5.80 -9.91
N ARG A 61 15.84 5.92 -8.95
CA ARG A 61 16.39 4.79 -8.22
C ARG A 61 15.40 4.25 -7.20
N LEU A 62 14.75 5.11 -6.43
CA LEU A 62 13.74 4.72 -5.45
C LEU A 62 12.47 4.23 -6.13
N GLU A 63 12.04 4.91 -7.21
CA GLU A 63 10.91 4.45 -8.02
C GLU A 63 11.13 3.03 -8.55
N ALA A 64 12.32 2.71 -9.07
CA ALA A 64 12.64 1.37 -9.55
C ALA A 64 12.74 0.36 -8.40
N LEU A 65 13.33 0.74 -7.25
CA LEU A 65 13.44 -0.12 -6.08
C LEU A 65 12.06 -0.55 -5.58
N PHE A 66 11.14 0.41 -5.47
CA PHE A 66 9.79 0.21 -4.93
C PHE A 66 8.75 -0.21 -5.99
N ALA A 67 9.11 -0.31 -7.27
CA ALA A 67 8.25 -0.84 -8.32
C ALA A 67 8.29 -2.36 -8.46
N ARG A 68 9.08 -3.06 -7.67
CA ARG A 68 9.16 -4.54 -7.70
C ARG A 68 7.81 -5.18 -7.39
N GLY A 69 7.61 -6.41 -7.87
CA GLY A 69 6.48 -7.24 -7.43
C GLY A 69 6.54 -7.52 -5.93
N ILE A 70 5.39 -7.82 -5.34
CA ILE A 70 5.28 -8.07 -3.88
C ILE A 70 5.92 -9.38 -3.43
N ASP A 71 6.07 -10.33 -4.34
CA ASP A 71 6.78 -11.59 -4.11
C ASP A 71 8.21 -11.43 -4.63
N PRO A 72 9.22 -11.56 -3.77
CA PRO A 72 10.60 -11.50 -4.24
C PRO A 72 10.85 -12.66 -5.21
N GLU A 73 11.34 -12.35 -6.42
CA GLU A 73 11.70 -13.36 -7.42
C GLU A 73 12.80 -14.28 -6.90
N ASP A 74 13.67 -13.74 -6.04
CA ASP A 74 14.68 -14.48 -5.29
C ASP A 74 14.78 -13.94 -3.86
N ALA A 75 14.37 -14.75 -2.88
CA ALA A 75 14.49 -14.42 -1.46
C ALA A 75 15.93 -14.13 -1.00
N THR A 76 16.93 -14.47 -1.82
CA THR A 76 18.33 -14.14 -1.56
C THR A 76 18.70 -12.73 -1.98
N GLU A 77 17.98 -12.11 -2.93
CA GLU A 77 18.23 -10.74 -3.37
C GLU A 77 17.87 -9.73 -2.31
N ASP A 78 16.74 -9.91 -1.61
CA ASP A 78 16.32 -9.01 -0.54
C ASP A 78 17.27 -9.03 0.66
N LYS A 79 17.86 -10.19 0.96
CA LYS A 79 18.87 -10.32 2.02
C LYS A 79 20.17 -9.59 1.71
N LYS A 80 20.46 -9.35 0.43
CA LYS A 80 21.63 -8.61 -0.05
C LYS A 80 21.30 -7.15 -0.38
N ALA A 81 20.02 -6.79 -0.44
CA ALA A 81 19.61 -5.45 -0.76
C ALA A 81 20.02 -4.48 0.36
N VAL A 82 20.68 -3.42 -0.01
CA VAL A 82 20.92 -2.29 0.91
C VAL A 82 19.67 -1.41 0.87
N TRP A 83 18.82 -1.60 1.85
CA TRP A 83 17.60 -0.78 1.99
C TRP A 83 17.95 0.66 2.39
N PRO A 84 17.24 1.66 1.87
CA PRO A 84 17.43 3.05 2.27
C PRO A 84 17.14 3.28 3.76
N ALA A 85 17.75 4.30 4.34
CA ALA A 85 17.37 4.76 5.67
C ALA A 85 15.89 5.19 5.69
N ARG A 86 15.16 4.94 6.79
CA ARG A 86 13.73 5.25 6.93
C ARG A 86 13.41 6.70 6.53
N ALA A 87 14.20 7.66 6.98
CA ALA A 87 14.00 9.08 6.63
C ALA A 87 14.04 9.35 5.11
N VAL A 88 14.84 8.59 4.34
CA VAL A 88 14.89 8.71 2.87
C VAL A 88 13.62 8.15 2.25
N VAL A 89 13.11 7.03 2.78
CA VAL A 89 11.85 6.42 2.31
C VAL A 89 10.67 7.33 2.64
N GLU A 90 10.60 7.87 3.86
CA GLU A 90 9.56 8.81 4.29
C GLU A 90 9.55 10.10 3.44
N GLN A 91 10.71 10.63 3.10
CA GLN A 91 10.80 11.81 2.23
C GLN A 91 10.30 11.51 0.82
N PHE A 92 10.70 10.38 0.25
CA PHE A 92 10.20 9.93 -1.06
C PHE A 92 8.69 9.70 -1.04
N ALA A 93 8.20 9.03 -0.01
CA ALA A 93 6.78 8.75 0.17
C ALA A 93 5.95 10.05 0.26
N ALA A 94 6.40 11.01 1.06
CA ALA A 94 5.72 12.29 1.23
C ALA A 94 5.67 13.09 -0.08
N GLU A 95 6.74 13.10 -0.86
CA GLU A 95 6.77 13.78 -2.16
C GLU A 95 5.85 13.08 -3.18
N ALA A 96 5.90 11.73 -3.26
CA ALA A 96 5.04 10.95 -4.13
C ALA A 96 3.56 11.16 -3.81
N ASP A 97 3.18 11.07 -2.54
CA ASP A 97 1.82 11.29 -2.07
C ASP A 97 1.34 12.73 -2.38
N SER A 98 2.19 13.74 -2.15
CA SER A 98 1.85 15.12 -2.46
C SER A 98 1.53 15.32 -3.94
N GLN A 99 2.32 14.70 -4.83
CA GLN A 99 2.08 14.80 -6.28
C GLN A 99 0.86 14.01 -6.74
N VAL A 100 0.55 12.88 -6.10
CA VAL A 100 -0.68 12.11 -6.38
C VAL A 100 -1.91 12.92 -5.97
N VAL A 101 -1.91 13.52 -4.78
CA VAL A 101 -3.02 14.36 -4.30
C VAL A 101 -3.22 15.58 -5.18
N ASP A 102 -2.11 16.26 -5.55
CA ASP A 102 -2.16 17.38 -6.50
C ASP A 102 -2.75 16.96 -7.86
N ALA A 103 -2.33 15.81 -8.37
CA ALA A 103 -2.83 15.28 -9.63
C ALA A 103 -4.34 15.00 -9.58
N ILE A 104 -4.82 14.34 -8.53
CA ILE A 104 -6.25 14.05 -8.35
C ILE A 104 -7.07 15.35 -8.23
N ALA A 105 -6.53 16.37 -7.56
CA ALA A 105 -7.24 17.62 -7.33
C ALA A 105 -7.29 18.56 -8.55
N HIS A 106 -6.27 18.53 -9.41
CA HIS A 106 -6.08 19.57 -10.41
C HIS A 106 -5.83 19.08 -11.85
N ALA A 107 -5.50 17.80 -12.05
CA ALA A 107 -5.27 17.27 -13.39
C ALA A 107 -6.54 16.66 -13.99
N ASP A 108 -6.57 16.54 -15.31
CA ASP A 108 -7.57 15.74 -16.01
C ASP A 108 -7.21 14.26 -15.88
N VAL A 109 -7.83 13.60 -14.91
CA VAL A 109 -7.61 12.17 -14.58
C VAL A 109 -8.63 11.24 -15.24
N GLU A 110 -9.55 11.80 -16.05
CA GLU A 110 -10.61 11.08 -16.73
C GLU A 110 -10.60 11.39 -18.23
N GLN A 111 -9.61 10.83 -18.95
CA GLN A 111 -9.39 11.10 -20.36
C GLN A 111 -9.87 9.93 -21.23
N PRO A 112 -10.99 10.09 -21.97
CA PRO A 112 -11.53 9.03 -22.83
C PRO A 112 -10.51 8.49 -23.83
N GLY A 113 -10.35 7.16 -23.87
CA GLY A 113 -9.42 6.49 -24.78
C GLY A 113 -7.96 6.49 -24.36
N HIS A 114 -7.61 7.11 -23.23
CA HIS A 114 -6.26 7.03 -22.69
C HIS A 114 -6.03 5.69 -21.98
N PRO A 115 -4.90 4.98 -22.18
CA PRO A 115 -4.68 3.63 -21.67
C PRO A 115 -4.80 3.46 -20.13
N LEU A 116 -4.57 4.55 -19.37
CA LEU A 116 -4.58 4.54 -17.92
C LEU A 116 -5.57 5.53 -17.30
N LEU A 117 -6.08 6.49 -18.07
CA LEU A 117 -6.97 7.54 -17.56
C LEU A 117 -8.40 7.43 -18.10
N ASP A 118 -8.68 6.47 -19.01
CA ASP A 118 -10.06 6.22 -19.44
C ASP A 118 -10.89 5.82 -18.22
N ARG A 119 -11.99 6.55 -18.00
CA ARG A 119 -12.87 6.35 -16.85
C ARG A 119 -12.17 6.39 -15.49
N ALA A 120 -11.11 7.18 -15.38
CA ALA A 120 -10.28 7.31 -14.18
C ALA A 120 -9.65 5.98 -13.69
N GLU A 121 -9.37 5.03 -14.58
CA GLU A 121 -8.91 3.68 -14.24
C GLU A 121 -7.67 3.70 -13.34
N ALA A 122 -6.69 4.59 -13.60
CA ALA A 122 -5.51 4.72 -12.75
C ALA A 122 -5.85 5.13 -11.31
N VAL A 123 -6.87 5.97 -11.11
CA VAL A 123 -7.31 6.40 -9.77
C VAL A 123 -7.94 5.23 -9.02
N PHE A 124 -8.79 4.45 -9.68
CA PHE A 124 -9.36 3.25 -9.07
C PHE A 124 -8.31 2.18 -8.81
N ALA A 125 -7.37 1.97 -9.74
CA ALA A 125 -6.28 1.00 -9.56
C ALA A 125 -5.40 1.32 -8.35
N ILE A 126 -5.05 2.58 -8.12
CA ILE A 126 -4.26 2.96 -6.94
C ILE A 126 -5.06 2.82 -5.64
N LEU A 127 -6.37 3.09 -5.66
CA LEU A 127 -7.25 2.91 -4.49
C LEU A 127 -7.33 1.43 -4.09
N GLU A 128 -7.60 0.55 -5.04
CA GLU A 128 -7.69 -0.89 -4.81
C GLU A 128 -6.33 -1.48 -4.36
N HIS A 129 -5.24 -1.02 -4.97
CA HIS A 129 -3.89 -1.43 -4.59
C HIS A 129 -3.55 -1.01 -3.14
N GLU A 130 -3.90 0.20 -2.74
CA GLU A 130 -3.73 0.70 -1.39
C GLU A 130 -4.51 -0.17 -0.38
N ALA A 131 -5.81 -0.40 -0.64
CA ALA A 131 -6.68 -1.19 0.22
C ALA A 131 -6.18 -2.63 0.37
N MET A 132 -5.76 -3.27 -0.72
CA MET A 132 -5.19 -4.63 -0.71
C MET A 132 -3.91 -4.70 0.13
N HIS A 133 -3.04 -3.68 0.03
CA HIS A 133 -1.82 -3.67 0.83
C HIS A 133 -2.04 -3.34 2.30
N GLN A 134 -3.05 -2.57 2.67
CA GLN A 134 -3.43 -2.39 4.07
C GLN A 134 -3.78 -3.74 4.72
N GLU A 135 -4.52 -4.59 4.03
CA GLU A 135 -4.79 -5.96 4.49
C GLU A 135 -3.49 -6.79 4.58
N THR A 136 -2.64 -6.71 3.55
CA THR A 136 -1.34 -7.40 3.54
C THR A 136 -0.48 -7.02 4.74
N LEU A 137 -0.36 -5.73 5.04
CA LEU A 137 0.40 -5.23 6.18
C LEU A 137 -0.15 -5.76 7.50
N LEU A 138 -1.47 -5.76 7.69
CA LEU A 138 -2.08 -6.26 8.92
C LEU A 138 -1.75 -7.74 9.19
N TYR A 139 -1.81 -8.61 8.19
CA TYR A 139 -1.43 -9.99 8.42
C TYR A 139 0.07 -10.19 8.58
N MET A 140 0.91 -9.33 7.99
CA MET A 140 2.36 -9.32 8.25
C MET A 140 2.66 -8.90 9.69
N TRP A 141 1.97 -7.86 10.23
CA TRP A 141 2.12 -7.45 11.64
C TRP A 141 1.72 -8.56 12.61
N HIS A 142 0.77 -9.42 12.25
CA HIS A 142 0.44 -10.59 13.07
C HIS A 142 1.60 -11.57 13.25
N ARG A 143 2.55 -11.58 12.32
CA ARG A 143 3.72 -12.46 12.37
C ARG A 143 4.88 -11.89 13.18
N LEU A 144 4.87 -10.60 13.46
CA LEU A 144 5.88 -9.98 14.30
C LEU A 144 5.69 -10.35 15.79
N PRO A 145 6.77 -10.45 16.58
CA PRO A 145 6.72 -10.51 18.02
C PRO A 145 5.94 -9.34 18.63
N LEU A 146 5.38 -9.53 19.83
CA LEU A 146 4.55 -8.49 20.47
C LEU A 146 5.36 -7.26 20.89
N ASP A 147 6.62 -7.43 21.26
CA ASP A 147 7.55 -6.37 21.64
C ASP A 147 7.99 -5.50 20.45
N GLN A 148 7.77 -5.98 19.24
CA GLN A 148 8.00 -5.21 18.00
C GLN A 148 6.76 -4.43 17.53
N LYS A 149 5.71 -4.36 18.33
CA LYS A 149 4.44 -3.69 17.99
C LYS A 149 3.95 -2.83 19.14
N HIS A 150 3.30 -1.72 18.77
CA HIS A 150 2.63 -0.83 19.69
C HIS A 150 1.11 -0.91 19.52
N SER A 151 0.37 -0.79 20.61
CA SER A 151 -1.08 -0.61 20.51
C SER A 151 -1.40 0.81 20.11
N PRO A 152 -2.40 1.04 19.21
CA PRO A 152 -2.84 2.38 18.89
C PRO A 152 -3.26 3.15 20.17
N PRO A 153 -3.01 4.46 20.24
CA PRO A 153 -3.48 5.28 21.34
C PRO A 153 -5.00 5.14 21.53
N GLY A 154 -5.43 4.84 22.76
CA GLY A 154 -6.84 4.68 23.09
C GLY A 154 -7.49 3.39 22.60
N TYR A 155 -6.72 2.44 22.07
CA TYR A 155 -7.24 1.14 21.67
C TYR A 155 -7.87 0.41 22.85
N ARG A 156 -9.11 -0.02 22.66
CA ARG A 156 -9.82 -0.91 23.60
C ARG A 156 -10.27 -2.14 22.82
N PRO A 157 -9.86 -3.35 23.24
CA PRO A 157 -10.36 -4.58 22.64
C PRO A 157 -11.89 -4.60 22.67
N ARG A 158 -12.51 -4.83 21.52
CA ARG A 158 -13.94 -5.12 21.52
C ARG A 158 -14.12 -6.53 22.07
N VAL A 159 -14.80 -6.64 23.19
CA VAL A 159 -15.33 -7.93 23.62
C VAL A 159 -16.50 -8.21 22.68
N SER A 160 -16.29 -9.06 21.70
CA SER A 160 -17.36 -9.47 20.79
C SER A 160 -18.41 -10.26 21.56
N GLY A 161 -19.68 -10.06 21.24
CA GLY A 161 -20.76 -10.95 21.62
C GLY A 161 -20.56 -12.36 21.04
N SER A 162 -21.50 -13.25 21.28
CA SER A 162 -21.50 -14.58 20.67
C SER A 162 -21.41 -14.47 19.14
N PRO A 163 -20.62 -15.32 18.48
CA PRO A 163 -20.61 -15.34 17.02
C PRO A 163 -22.02 -15.65 16.51
N PRO A 164 -22.40 -15.13 15.33
CA PRO A 164 -23.67 -15.47 14.72
C PRO A 164 -23.75 -17.01 14.51
N PRO A 165 -24.96 -17.59 14.57
CA PRO A 165 -25.12 -19.00 14.27
C PRO A 165 -24.61 -19.32 12.87
N HIS A 166 -23.98 -20.50 12.71
CA HIS A 166 -23.60 -20.97 11.38
C HIS A 166 -24.86 -21.32 10.60
N GLU A 167 -25.08 -20.62 9.50
CA GLU A 167 -26.18 -20.89 8.57
C GLU A 167 -25.62 -21.20 7.19
N TRP A 168 -26.22 -22.20 6.51
CA TRP A 168 -25.94 -22.45 5.12
C TRP A 168 -26.73 -21.48 4.26
N VAL A 169 -26.04 -20.76 3.38
CA VAL A 169 -26.67 -19.89 2.39
C VAL A 169 -26.61 -20.58 1.04
N GLU A 170 -27.79 -20.81 0.44
CA GLU A 170 -27.86 -21.35 -0.90
C GLU A 170 -27.56 -20.22 -1.91
N VAL A 171 -26.49 -20.39 -2.67
CA VAL A 171 -26.14 -19.48 -3.75
C VAL A 171 -26.54 -20.14 -5.07
N PRO A 172 -27.58 -19.64 -5.76
CA PRO A 172 -28.02 -20.22 -7.03
C PRO A 172 -26.92 -20.07 -8.09
N GLY A 173 -26.81 -21.08 -8.96
CA GLY A 173 -25.95 -21.02 -10.12
C GLY A 173 -26.35 -19.87 -11.05
N GLY A 174 -25.36 -19.13 -11.59
CA GLY A 174 -25.60 -18.01 -12.47
C GLY A 174 -24.33 -17.58 -13.20
N CYS A 175 -24.47 -16.64 -14.13
CA CYS A 175 -23.34 -15.99 -14.80
C CYS A 175 -22.96 -14.71 -14.03
N ALA A 176 -21.68 -14.55 -13.73
CA ALA A 176 -21.13 -13.27 -13.30
C ALA A 176 -20.59 -12.52 -14.53
N THR A 177 -20.90 -11.24 -14.62
CA THR A 177 -20.27 -10.34 -15.59
C THR A 177 -19.20 -9.54 -14.83
N LEU A 178 -17.95 -9.66 -15.27
CA LEU A 178 -16.80 -8.92 -14.73
C LEU A 178 -16.58 -7.67 -15.55
#